data_e675b864aa6ccf6cac6dba129498468c
#
_entry.id   e675b864aa6ccf6cac6dba129498468c
#
_cell.length_a   1.000
_cell.length_b   1.000
_cell.length_c   1.000
_cell.angle_alpha   90.00
_cell.angle_beta   90.00
_cell.angle_gamma   90.00
#
_symmetry.space_group_name_H-M   'P 1'
#
loop_
_entity.id
_entity.type
_entity.pdbx_description
1 polymer ?
#
loop_
_entity_poly.entity_id
_entity_poly.type
_entity_poly.pdbx_seq_one_letter_code
_entity_poly.pdbx_strand_id
1 'polypeptide(L)'
;MSSPASPQGQGSSTRPYLIRALHEWCTDNGFTPYIAVHVDGGVQVPKEYVKNNEIVLNVSIDATSSLSLGNDAISFKARFGDVAREIMVP
;
A
#
# COMPACT_ATOMS: atom_id res chain seq x y z
N MET A 1 19.10 8.97 -16.22
CA MET A 1 19.32 7.52 -16.25
C MET A 1 18.20 6.84 -17.02
N SER A 2 18.56 6.00 -17.94
CA SER A 2 17.53 5.29 -18.69
C SER A 2 16.85 4.25 -17.81
N SER A 3 15.56 4.08 -18.01
CA SER A 3 14.81 3.07 -17.29
C SER A 3 15.29 1.68 -17.70
N PRO A 4 15.46 0.77 -16.75
CA PRO A 4 15.75 -0.62 -17.07
C PRO A 4 14.53 -1.35 -17.64
N ALA A 5 13.35 -0.76 -17.52
CA ALA A 5 12.14 -1.39 -18.01
C ALA A 5 12.14 -1.39 -19.53
N SER A 6 11.62 -2.45 -20.10
CA SER A 6 11.47 -2.54 -21.53
C SER A 6 10.53 -1.45 -22.04
N PRO A 7 10.90 -0.70 -23.05
CA PRO A 7 10.01 0.31 -23.62
C PRO A 7 8.75 -0.30 -24.23
N GLN A 8 8.74 -1.58 -24.50
CA GLN A 8 7.56 -2.26 -25.01
C GLN A 8 6.68 -2.80 -23.89
N GLY A 9 6.94 -2.43 -22.65
CA GLY A 9 6.11 -2.82 -21.52
C GLY A 9 6.20 -4.28 -21.13
N GLN A 10 7.32 -4.91 -21.42
CA GLN A 10 7.51 -6.32 -21.11
C GLN A 10 8.01 -6.56 -19.70
N GLY A 11 8.48 -5.53 -19.03
CA GLY A 11 8.84 -5.62 -17.63
C GLY A 11 7.61 -5.52 -16.75
N SER A 12 7.72 -6.02 -15.54
CA SER A 12 6.68 -5.82 -14.53
C SER A 12 6.62 -4.34 -14.10
N SER A 13 5.53 -3.99 -13.44
CA SER A 13 5.38 -2.62 -12.93
C SER A 13 6.47 -2.29 -11.91
N THR A 14 6.95 -1.07 -11.95
CA THR A 14 7.88 -0.57 -10.93
C THR A 14 7.18 -0.19 -9.64
N ARG A 15 5.86 -0.08 -9.65
CA ARG A 15 5.08 0.45 -8.53
C ARG A 15 5.35 -0.27 -7.20
N PRO A 16 5.31 -1.60 -7.13
CA PRO A 16 5.57 -2.27 -5.86
C PRO A 16 6.99 -2.03 -5.35
N TYR A 17 7.95 -1.90 -6.25
CA TYR A 17 9.33 -1.63 -5.87
C TYR A 17 9.48 -0.22 -5.29
N LEU A 18 8.82 0.76 -5.91
CA LEU A 18 8.85 2.14 -5.42
C LEU A 18 8.15 2.27 -4.08
N ILE A 19 7.03 1.58 -3.89
CA ILE A 19 6.31 1.57 -2.62
C ILE A 19 7.20 1.02 -1.52
N ARG A 20 7.88 -0.09 -1.76
CA ARG A 20 8.79 -0.67 -0.78
C ARG A 20 9.94 0.27 -0.44
N ALA A 21 10.53 0.89 -1.46
CA ALA A 21 11.64 1.82 -1.24
C ALA A 21 11.20 3.04 -0.44
N LEU A 22 10.07 3.62 -0.76
CA LEU A 22 9.54 4.78 -0.05
C LEU A 22 9.12 4.42 1.37
N HIS A 23 8.56 3.25 1.57
CA HIS A 23 8.21 2.77 2.90
C HIS A 23 9.45 2.64 3.78
N GLU A 24 10.51 2.05 3.25
CA GLU A 24 11.79 1.92 3.96
C GLU A 24 12.39 3.29 4.25
N TRP A 25 12.36 4.18 3.28
CA TRP A 25 12.87 5.53 3.46
C TRP A 25 12.13 6.28 4.58
N CYS A 26 10.80 6.18 4.60
CA CYS A 26 10.00 6.78 5.67
C CYS A 26 10.37 6.20 7.03
N THR A 27 10.50 4.88 7.11
CA THR A 27 10.86 4.20 8.35
C THR A 27 12.22 4.66 8.86
N ASP A 28 13.19 4.76 7.97
CA ASP A 28 14.55 5.15 8.33
C ASP A 28 14.63 6.60 8.79
N ASN A 29 13.72 7.43 8.33
CA ASN A 29 13.70 8.87 8.66
C ASN A 29 12.69 9.24 9.71
N GLY A 30 12.01 8.27 10.31
CA GLY A 30 11.02 8.53 11.35
C GLY A 30 9.73 9.16 10.83
N PHE A 31 9.45 9.03 9.55
CA PHE A 31 8.22 9.54 8.94
C PHE A 31 7.16 8.43 8.94
N THR A 32 5.90 8.83 9.03
CA THR A 32 4.79 7.89 8.96
C THR A 32 4.34 7.72 7.51
N PRO A 33 4.48 6.55 6.93
CA PRO A 33 4.05 6.32 5.54
C PRO A 33 2.54 6.14 5.45
N TYR A 34 1.93 6.85 4.52
CA TYR A 34 0.52 6.70 4.16
C TYR A 34 0.42 6.35 2.69
N ILE A 35 -0.59 5.57 2.34
CA ILE A 35 -0.93 5.33 0.93
C ILE A 35 -2.36 5.76 0.69
N ALA A 36 -2.60 6.35 -0.48
CA ALA A 36 -3.94 6.66 -0.95
C ALA A 36 -4.31 5.61 -2.00
N VAL A 37 -5.44 4.97 -1.81
CA VAL A 37 -5.88 3.86 -2.64
C VAL A 37 -7.20 4.19 -3.29
N HIS A 38 -7.26 4.07 -4.62
CA HIS A 38 -8.53 4.12 -5.33
C HIS A 38 -9.25 2.80 -5.11
N VAL A 39 -10.47 2.89 -4.61
CA VAL A 39 -11.25 1.71 -4.22
C VAL A 39 -12.18 1.30 -5.33
N ASP A 40 -11.98 0.09 -5.82
CA ASP A 40 -12.87 -0.55 -6.77
C ASP A 40 -13.27 -1.94 -6.22
N GLY A 41 -13.87 -2.77 -7.05
CA GLY A 41 -14.36 -4.07 -6.60
C GLY A 41 -13.29 -5.07 -6.19
N GLY A 42 -12.02 -4.81 -6.54
CA GLY A 42 -10.92 -5.71 -6.21
C GLY A 42 -10.19 -5.35 -4.93
N VAL A 43 -10.56 -4.24 -4.28
CA VAL A 43 -9.88 -3.74 -3.10
C VAL A 43 -10.67 -4.13 -1.85
N GLN A 44 -10.00 -4.78 -0.91
CA GLN A 44 -10.61 -5.19 0.36
C GLN A 44 -10.21 -4.20 1.45
N VAL A 45 -11.11 -3.29 1.76
CA VAL A 45 -10.93 -2.24 2.79
C VAL A 45 -12.25 -1.98 3.49
N PRO A 46 -12.23 -1.40 4.70
CA PRO A 46 -13.48 -1.00 5.37
C PRO A 46 -14.17 0.11 4.58
N LYS A 47 -15.33 -0.21 4.04
CA LYS A 47 -16.04 0.71 3.14
C LYS A 47 -16.55 1.96 3.85
N GLU A 48 -16.78 1.87 5.14
CA GLU A 48 -17.23 3.01 5.95
C GLU A 48 -16.18 4.12 6.04
N TYR A 49 -14.94 3.84 5.73
CA TYR A 49 -13.85 4.82 5.72
C TYR A 49 -13.48 5.31 4.32
N VAL A 50 -14.17 4.80 3.30
CA VAL A 50 -13.92 5.20 1.92
C VAL A 50 -14.68 6.49 1.62
N LYS A 51 -14.01 7.49 1.04
CA LYS A 51 -14.63 8.74 0.63
C LYS A 51 -14.21 9.03 -0.81
N ASN A 52 -15.20 9.35 -1.65
CA ASN A 52 -14.96 9.65 -3.06
C ASN A 52 -14.19 8.54 -3.77
N ASN A 53 -14.52 7.29 -3.47
CA ASN A 53 -13.85 6.10 -4.00
C ASN A 53 -12.36 6.03 -3.65
N GLU A 54 -11.96 6.67 -2.57
CA GLU A 54 -10.57 6.65 -2.12
C GLU A 54 -10.49 6.41 -0.63
N ILE A 55 -9.44 5.70 -0.21
CA ILE A 55 -9.12 5.51 1.20
C ILE A 55 -7.64 5.80 1.41
N VAL A 56 -7.32 6.46 2.52
CA VAL A 56 -5.95 6.71 2.93
C VAL A 56 -5.61 5.78 4.07
N LEU A 57 -4.53 5.02 3.90
CA LEU A 57 -4.14 3.99 4.86
C LEU A 57 -2.77 4.31 5.44
N ASN A 58 -2.67 4.21 6.75
CA ASN A 58 -1.40 4.29 7.47
C ASN A 58 -0.74 2.91 7.38
N VAL A 59 0.37 2.82 6.68
CA VAL A 59 1.09 1.56 6.49
C VAL A 59 2.40 1.51 7.27
N SER A 60 2.50 2.29 8.34
CA SER A 60 3.66 2.21 9.21
C SER A 60 3.71 0.86 9.94
N ILE A 61 4.90 0.49 10.36
CA ILE A 61 5.10 -0.75 11.12
C ILE A 61 4.31 -0.71 12.42
N ASP A 62 4.20 0.46 13.03
CA ASP A 62 3.48 0.60 14.30
C ASP A 62 1.98 0.51 14.17
N ALA A 63 1.43 0.83 13.01
CA ALA A 63 -0.01 0.86 12.77
C ALA A 63 -0.55 -0.43 12.15
N THR A 64 0.33 -1.33 11.74
CA THR A 64 -0.07 -2.53 11.01
C THR A 64 0.53 -3.77 11.66
N SER A 65 -0.08 -4.92 11.38
CA SER A 65 0.53 -6.21 11.66
C SER A 65 0.47 -7.06 10.40
N SER A 66 1.44 -7.96 10.28
CA SER A 66 1.56 -8.85 9.12
C SER A 66 1.62 -8.07 7.80
N LEU A 67 2.34 -6.94 7.80
CA LEU A 67 2.48 -6.11 6.60
C LEU A 67 3.27 -6.85 5.54
N SER A 68 2.69 -6.95 4.35
CA SER A 68 3.34 -7.52 3.17
C SER A 68 3.20 -6.56 2.01
N LEU A 69 4.33 -6.05 1.53
CA LEU A 69 4.40 -5.17 0.37
C LEU A 69 4.88 -6.00 -0.81
N GLY A 70 4.00 -6.84 -1.31
CA GLY A 70 4.33 -7.77 -2.39
C GLY A 70 4.29 -7.12 -3.77
N ASN A 71 4.66 -7.91 -4.77
CA ASN A 71 4.64 -7.44 -6.16
C ASN A 71 3.22 -7.39 -6.74
N ASP A 72 2.34 -8.24 -6.24
CA ASP A 72 0.99 -8.38 -6.78
C ASP A 72 -0.06 -7.72 -5.89
N ALA A 73 0.25 -7.55 -4.61
CA ALA A 73 -0.72 -6.99 -3.68
C ALA A 73 -0.03 -6.49 -2.42
N ILE A 74 -0.66 -5.53 -1.77
CA ILE A 74 -0.31 -5.09 -0.43
C ILE A 74 -1.35 -5.67 0.51
N SER A 75 -0.91 -6.34 1.56
CA SER A 75 -1.82 -6.88 2.57
C SER A 75 -1.30 -6.61 3.97
N PHE A 76 -2.20 -6.39 4.89
CA PHE A 76 -1.87 -6.17 6.28
C PHE A 76 -3.13 -6.19 7.13
N LYS A 77 -2.93 -6.20 8.44
CA LYS A 77 -4.01 -5.99 9.40
C LYS A 77 -3.83 -4.64 10.06
N ALA A 78 -4.90 -3.89 10.18
CA ALA A 78 -4.88 -2.58 10.82
C ALA A 78 -6.11 -2.40 11.67
N ARG A 79 -6.01 -1.57 12.69
CA ARG A 79 -7.15 -1.23 13.53
C ARG A 79 -7.89 -0.04 12.95
N PHE A 80 -9.20 -0.22 12.84
CA PHE A 80 -10.11 0.86 12.50
C PHE A 80 -11.08 1.01 13.68
N GLY A 81 -10.88 2.04 14.48
CA GLY A 81 -11.53 2.12 15.77
C GLY A 81 -11.02 0.99 16.67
N ASP A 82 -11.91 0.17 17.19
CA ASP A 82 -11.56 -0.94 18.08
C ASP A 82 -11.48 -2.29 17.38
N VAL A 83 -11.65 -2.30 16.06
CA VAL A 83 -11.74 -3.55 15.30
C VAL A 83 -10.53 -3.69 14.38
N ALA A 84 -9.86 -4.85 14.49
CA ALA A 84 -8.79 -5.20 13.57
C ALA A 84 -9.40 -5.71 12.26
N ARG A 85 -8.96 -5.15 11.15
CA ARG A 85 -9.46 -5.51 9.82
C ARG A 85 -8.33 -5.91 8.90
N GLU A 86 -8.59 -6.87 8.06
CA GLU A 86 -7.65 -7.26 7.02
C GLU A 86 -7.84 -6.36 5.81
N ILE A 87 -6.72 -5.88 5.28
CA ILE A 87 -6.67 -5.00 4.12
C ILE A 87 -5.94 -5.74 3.01
N MET A 88 -6.49 -5.66 1.82
CA MET A 88 -5.81 -6.19 0.62
C MET A 88 -6.02 -5.23 -0.54
N VAL A 89 -4.90 -4.81 -1.11
CA VAL A 89 -4.87 -3.90 -2.27
C VAL A 89 -4.06 -4.57 -3.36
N PRO A 90 -4.71 -4.99 -4.44
CA PRO A 90 -4.00 -5.59 -5.56
C PRO A 90 -3.06 -4.63 -6.26
#